data_be2c9ee80e70e45789e3195d0100bc12
#
_entry.id   be2c9ee80e70e45789e3195d0100bc12
#
_cell.length_a   1.000
_cell.length_b   1.000
_cell.length_c   1.000
_cell.angle_alpha   90.00
_cell.angle_beta   90.00
_cell.angle_gamma   90.00
#
_symmetry.space_group_name_H-M   'P 1'
#
loop_
_entity.id
_entity.type
_entity.pdbx_description
1 polymer ?
#
loop_
_entity_poly.entity_id
_entity_poly.type
_entity_poly.pdbx_seq_one_letter_code
_entity_poly.pdbx_strand_id
1 'polypeptide(L)'
;DVNDAVMGGYWRQATGSVGRAIVAGGFTPSYTGNINSFTMSSSGNSSSFGELSNARGEFGAMANLTRCIFAGGNSSVSPNATNIIDYVEIATEGNAHDFGDLAAATYRSSGVGGNATRGVVTEGNSDGDQLVYITPSSTGNATDFGNRTVTGTFVAGVTSPSRACFAGAFTPSVSNIIDFVEIATTGNATDFGDLTAALRDAGGCSSSTRGVYIGGLTPTKLTRLDFITIASQGNATDYGDLTTAARGPAGVSNSVTGFATGGDTGSTVNTISSFNISSGGTVTDFGDLAIASKNAASNSGSHGGLSEGYQGTRIRPIQQGGGVGQRGLFAGGSPTRNNIEKVTISTDGNTTQFGDLTVGRRQFVGG
;
A
#
# COMPACT_ATOMS: atom_id res chain seq x y z
N ASP A 1 -13.16 -17.08 25.31
CA ASP A 1 -13.44 -15.82 26.01
C ASP A 1 -14.62 -15.13 25.32
N VAL A 2 -15.64 -14.73 26.08
CA VAL A 2 -16.90 -14.19 25.53
C VAL A 2 -16.64 -12.88 24.75
N ASN A 3 -15.63 -12.13 25.11
CA ASN A 3 -15.18 -10.94 24.40
C ASN A 3 -14.58 -11.27 23.03
N ASP A 4 -13.92 -12.41 22.89
CA ASP A 4 -13.40 -12.88 21.59
C ASP A 4 -14.53 -13.36 20.66
N ALA A 5 -15.61 -13.88 21.20
CA ALA A 5 -16.73 -14.39 20.39
C ALA A 5 -17.62 -13.28 19.81
N VAL A 6 -17.83 -12.19 20.54
CA VAL A 6 -18.67 -11.06 20.11
C VAL A 6 -17.90 -10.09 19.20
N MET A 7 -16.59 -9.99 19.39
CA MET A 7 -15.72 -9.10 18.62
C MET A 7 -14.89 -9.85 17.57
N GLY A 8 -14.88 -11.18 17.62
CA GLY A 8 -13.87 -12.01 16.96
C GLY A 8 -13.86 -12.00 15.44
N GLY A 9 -14.97 -11.71 14.79
CA GLY A 9 -15.02 -11.64 13.33
C GLY A 9 -14.30 -10.40 12.78
N TYR A 10 -14.37 -9.29 13.47
CA TYR A 10 -13.79 -8.02 13.01
C TYR A 10 -12.36 -7.79 13.49
N TRP A 11 -12.04 -8.23 14.70
CA TRP A 11 -10.70 -7.98 15.29
C TRP A 11 -9.61 -8.88 14.71
N ARG A 12 -9.92 -10.10 14.36
CA ARG A 12 -8.94 -11.02 13.78
C ARG A 12 -8.52 -10.64 12.35
N GLN A 13 -9.41 -10.00 11.60
CA GLN A 13 -9.06 -9.49 10.27
C GLN A 13 -8.24 -8.20 10.34
N ALA A 14 -8.46 -7.36 11.33
CA ALA A 14 -7.77 -6.08 11.46
C ALA A 14 -6.34 -6.21 12.03
N THR A 15 -6.10 -7.14 12.95
CA THR A 15 -4.82 -7.21 13.67
C THR A 15 -3.72 -7.97 12.92
N GLY A 16 -4.06 -8.80 11.94
CA GLY A 16 -3.07 -9.60 11.20
C GLY A 16 -2.53 -8.91 9.93
N SER A 17 -3.33 -8.06 9.28
CA SER A 17 -2.96 -7.47 7.98
C SER A 17 -2.66 -5.97 8.03
N VAL A 18 -3.31 -5.23 8.90
CA VAL A 18 -3.34 -3.76 8.88
C VAL A 18 -2.02 -3.09 9.31
N GLY A 19 -1.13 -3.78 9.91
CA GLY A 19 0.16 -3.22 10.35
C GLY A 19 1.36 -3.87 9.68
N ARG A 20 1.16 -4.77 8.73
CA ARG A 20 2.22 -5.56 8.12
C ARG A 20 2.56 -5.05 6.72
N ALA A 21 3.82 -4.69 6.51
CA ALA A 21 4.40 -4.46 5.20
C ALA A 21 4.92 -5.79 4.64
N ILE A 22 4.71 -6.02 3.35
CA ILE A 22 5.27 -7.15 2.61
C ILE A 22 6.25 -6.59 1.59
N VAL A 23 7.45 -7.16 1.52
CA VAL A 23 8.51 -6.83 0.56
C VAL A 23 8.97 -8.11 -0.11
N ALA A 24 8.88 -8.19 -1.42
CA ALA A 24 9.09 -9.42 -2.15
C ALA A 24 10.11 -9.27 -3.29
N GLY A 25 10.91 -10.31 -3.48
CA GLY A 25 11.81 -10.43 -4.61
C GLY A 25 12.90 -9.37 -4.65
N GLY A 26 13.28 -8.98 -5.88
CA GLY A 26 14.32 -8.01 -6.16
C GLY A 26 15.64 -8.67 -6.58
N PHE A 27 16.71 -7.87 -6.60
CA PHE A 27 18.02 -8.28 -7.10
C PHE A 27 19.10 -8.08 -6.03
N THR A 28 19.89 -9.17 -5.71
CA THR A 28 21.00 -9.17 -4.77
C THR A 28 21.85 -10.45 -4.80
N PRO A 29 22.97 -10.56 -5.30
CA PRO A 29 23.49 -10.17 -6.62
C PRO A 29 22.80 -10.90 -7.77
N SER A 30 21.80 -11.71 -7.49
CA SER A 30 20.89 -12.39 -8.43
C SER A 30 19.45 -12.06 -8.06
N TYR A 31 18.50 -12.38 -8.94
CA TYR A 31 17.09 -12.30 -8.58
C TYR A 31 16.77 -13.25 -7.45
N THR A 32 15.96 -12.81 -6.50
CA THR A 32 15.54 -13.59 -5.34
C THR A 32 14.03 -13.78 -5.33
N GLY A 33 13.58 -14.90 -4.76
CA GLY A 33 12.17 -15.18 -4.50
C GLY A 33 11.72 -14.82 -3.09
N ASN A 34 12.63 -14.39 -2.22
CA ASN A 34 12.32 -14.16 -0.82
C ASN A 34 11.23 -13.12 -0.63
N ILE A 35 10.29 -13.42 0.25
CA ILE A 35 9.29 -12.50 0.74
C ILE A 35 9.63 -12.21 2.21
N ASN A 36 9.71 -10.95 2.55
CA ASN A 36 9.95 -10.47 3.89
C ASN A 36 8.75 -9.68 4.40
N SER A 37 8.56 -9.63 5.70
CA SER A 37 7.55 -8.78 6.31
C SER A 37 8.09 -8.04 7.53
N PHE A 38 7.54 -6.86 7.83
CA PHE A 38 7.79 -6.13 9.06
C PHE A 38 6.53 -5.42 9.55
N THR A 39 6.49 -5.15 10.85
CA THR A 39 5.39 -4.43 11.49
C THR A 39 5.66 -2.93 11.39
N MET A 40 4.78 -2.18 10.70
CA MET A 40 4.96 -0.74 10.45
C MET A 40 4.73 0.16 11.68
N SER A 41 4.14 -0.36 12.74
CA SER A 41 3.85 0.40 13.97
C SER A 41 4.99 0.40 15.00
N SER A 42 6.00 -0.43 14.82
CA SER A 42 7.14 -0.54 15.72
C SER A 42 8.43 -0.69 14.93
N SER A 43 9.46 0.09 15.25
CA SER A 43 10.78 -0.04 14.64
C SER A 43 11.36 -1.43 14.85
N GLY A 44 12.08 -1.93 13.87
CA GLY A 44 12.74 -3.23 13.92
C GLY A 44 12.94 -3.84 12.54
N ASN A 45 13.67 -4.93 12.52
CA ASN A 45 14.03 -5.63 11.30
C ASN A 45 12.86 -6.44 10.74
N SER A 46 12.90 -6.70 9.46
CA SER A 46 11.97 -7.63 8.83
C SER A 46 12.29 -9.08 9.20
N SER A 47 11.28 -9.91 9.12
CA SER A 47 11.39 -11.37 9.21
C SER A 47 11.09 -12.01 7.86
N SER A 48 11.56 -13.24 7.66
CA SER A 48 11.15 -14.06 6.51
C SER A 48 9.65 -14.32 6.59
N PHE A 49 8.97 -14.20 5.45
CA PHE A 49 7.54 -14.44 5.31
C PHE A 49 7.25 -15.70 4.47
N GLY A 50 7.98 -15.88 3.37
CA GLY A 50 7.84 -16.97 2.42
C GLY A 50 8.62 -16.69 1.14
N GLU A 51 8.24 -17.33 0.04
CA GLU A 51 8.88 -17.18 -1.26
C GLU A 51 7.86 -16.99 -2.39
N LEU A 52 8.23 -16.23 -3.43
CA LEU A 52 7.53 -16.15 -4.70
C LEU A 52 7.60 -17.50 -5.43
N SER A 53 6.66 -17.75 -6.35
CA SER A 53 6.70 -18.94 -7.20
C SER A 53 7.93 -18.97 -8.11
N ASN A 54 8.47 -17.79 -8.44
CA ASN A 54 9.66 -17.61 -9.28
C ASN A 54 10.51 -16.45 -8.76
N ALA A 55 11.82 -16.65 -8.62
CA ALA A 55 12.76 -15.60 -8.25
C ALA A 55 12.80 -14.49 -9.31
N ARG A 56 12.42 -13.28 -8.96
CA ARG A 56 12.30 -12.13 -9.86
C ARG A 56 12.41 -10.79 -9.17
N GLY A 57 12.63 -9.74 -9.95
CA GLY A 57 12.65 -8.35 -9.52
C GLY A 57 12.05 -7.45 -10.62
N GLU A 58 12.08 -6.14 -10.39
CA GLU A 58 11.58 -5.16 -11.35
C GLU A 58 10.08 -5.33 -11.66
N PHE A 59 9.29 -5.68 -10.67
CA PHE A 59 7.85 -5.90 -10.75
C PHE A 59 7.08 -5.02 -9.77
N GLY A 60 5.78 -4.93 -9.96
CA GLY A 60 4.90 -4.15 -9.11
C GLY A 60 4.16 -4.98 -8.06
N ALA A 61 3.80 -4.36 -6.95
CA ALA A 61 2.94 -4.96 -5.95
C ALA A 61 1.72 -4.09 -5.66
N MET A 62 0.60 -4.75 -5.43
CA MET A 62 -0.62 -4.15 -4.92
C MET A 62 -1.18 -4.98 -3.78
N ALA A 63 -2.05 -4.38 -2.98
CA ALA A 63 -2.71 -5.11 -1.92
C ALA A 63 -4.17 -4.70 -1.77
N ASN A 64 -4.97 -5.64 -1.30
CA ASN A 64 -6.21 -5.35 -0.61
C ASN A 64 -6.02 -5.65 0.90
N LEU A 65 -7.10 -5.76 1.64
CA LEU A 65 -7.04 -6.01 3.09
C LEU A 65 -6.46 -7.37 3.47
N THR A 66 -6.53 -8.35 2.56
CA THR A 66 -6.17 -9.74 2.85
C THR A 66 -4.99 -10.21 2.04
N ARG A 67 -4.81 -9.71 0.80
CA ARG A 67 -3.82 -10.21 -0.16
C ARG A 67 -2.84 -9.13 -0.56
N CYS A 68 -1.57 -9.50 -0.66
CA CYS A 68 -0.55 -8.76 -1.39
C CYS A 68 -0.25 -9.52 -2.68
N ILE A 69 -0.35 -8.83 -3.82
CA ILE A 69 -0.30 -9.41 -5.16
C ILE A 69 0.89 -8.83 -5.90
N PHE A 70 1.64 -9.67 -6.62
CA PHE A 70 2.88 -9.34 -7.30
C PHE A 70 2.74 -9.66 -8.78
N ALA A 71 2.96 -8.69 -9.67
CA ALA A 71 2.65 -8.82 -11.09
C ALA A 71 3.86 -8.60 -12.00
N GLY A 72 4.11 -9.54 -12.89
CA GLY A 72 5.16 -9.49 -13.91
C GLY A 72 6.58 -9.56 -13.36
N GLY A 73 7.51 -8.90 -14.03
CA GLY A 73 8.89 -8.72 -13.59
C GLY A 73 9.92 -9.46 -14.43
N ASN A 74 11.16 -9.32 -14.02
CA ASN A 74 12.34 -9.89 -14.66
C ASN A 74 12.93 -11.01 -13.82
N SER A 75 13.26 -12.13 -14.44
CA SER A 75 13.88 -13.28 -13.81
C SER A 75 15.20 -13.64 -14.48
N SER A 76 16.00 -14.49 -13.84
CA SER A 76 17.22 -15.04 -14.44
C SER A 76 16.96 -16.20 -15.41
N VAL A 77 15.72 -16.69 -15.48
CA VAL A 77 15.33 -17.80 -16.36
C VAL A 77 14.81 -17.25 -17.68
N SER A 78 15.33 -17.74 -18.79
CA SER A 78 14.89 -17.33 -20.14
C SER A 78 13.51 -17.91 -20.49
N PRO A 79 12.58 -17.10 -21.04
CA PRO A 79 12.68 -15.67 -21.31
C PRO A 79 12.66 -14.86 -20.01
N ASN A 80 13.54 -13.87 -19.88
CA ASN A 80 13.72 -13.13 -18.62
C ASN A 80 12.44 -12.39 -18.17
N ALA A 81 11.62 -11.92 -19.10
CA ALA A 81 10.32 -11.33 -18.81
C ALA A 81 9.31 -12.40 -18.40
N THR A 82 8.48 -12.11 -17.39
CA THR A 82 7.42 -13.01 -16.94
C THR A 82 6.04 -12.34 -17.00
N ASN A 83 4.99 -13.14 -17.19
CA ASN A 83 3.60 -12.72 -17.08
C ASN A 83 2.97 -13.15 -15.75
N ILE A 84 3.71 -13.81 -14.88
CA ILE A 84 3.22 -14.40 -13.64
C ILE A 84 2.63 -13.34 -12.73
N ILE A 85 1.46 -13.60 -12.21
CA ILE A 85 0.88 -12.88 -11.08
C ILE A 85 0.79 -13.83 -9.90
N ASP A 86 1.50 -13.54 -8.83
CA ASP A 86 1.48 -14.28 -7.57
C ASP A 86 0.77 -13.46 -6.48
N TYR A 87 0.27 -14.14 -5.44
CA TYR A 87 -0.23 -13.47 -4.24
C TYR A 87 0.13 -14.20 -2.96
N VAL A 88 0.16 -13.47 -1.86
CA VAL A 88 0.22 -14.02 -0.49
C VAL A 88 -0.96 -13.49 0.32
N GLU A 89 -1.43 -14.27 1.29
CA GLU A 89 -2.36 -13.79 2.31
C GLU A 89 -1.56 -13.01 3.37
N ILE A 90 -1.83 -11.71 3.55
CA ILE A 90 -1.02 -10.83 4.42
C ILE A 90 -1.03 -11.28 5.89
N ALA A 91 -2.11 -11.89 6.34
CA ALA A 91 -2.28 -12.30 7.73
C ALA A 91 -1.49 -13.57 8.10
N THR A 92 -1.22 -14.44 7.13
CA THR A 92 -0.58 -15.74 7.36
C THR A 92 0.71 -15.85 6.56
N GLU A 93 1.80 -16.19 7.24
CA GLU A 93 3.08 -16.45 6.58
C GLU A 93 2.99 -17.68 5.69
N GLY A 94 3.72 -17.66 4.58
CA GLY A 94 3.76 -18.74 3.61
C GLY A 94 4.22 -18.29 2.24
N ASN A 95 4.43 -19.26 1.37
CA ASN A 95 4.83 -19.02 -0.01
C ASN A 95 3.68 -18.42 -0.82
N ALA A 96 4.04 -17.72 -1.89
CA ALA A 96 3.07 -17.17 -2.81
C ALA A 96 2.32 -18.27 -3.58
N HIS A 97 1.07 -17.97 -3.88
CA HIS A 97 0.18 -18.80 -4.68
C HIS A 97 -0.03 -18.14 -6.04
N ASP A 98 -0.29 -18.96 -7.04
CA ASP A 98 -0.68 -18.47 -8.36
C ASP A 98 -1.98 -17.68 -8.29
N PHE A 99 -1.97 -16.49 -8.89
CA PHE A 99 -3.14 -15.62 -9.03
C PHE A 99 -3.70 -15.69 -10.45
N GLY A 100 -2.83 -15.78 -11.46
CA GLY A 100 -3.11 -15.72 -12.88
C GLY A 100 -1.97 -15.07 -13.64
N ASP A 101 -2.26 -14.57 -14.84
CA ASP A 101 -1.25 -14.02 -15.75
C ASP A 101 -1.58 -12.60 -16.22
N LEU A 102 -0.54 -11.79 -16.46
CA LEU A 102 -0.62 -10.60 -17.31
C LEU A 102 -0.91 -10.99 -18.76
N ALA A 103 -1.44 -10.06 -19.55
CA ALA A 103 -1.73 -10.30 -20.96
C ALA A 103 -0.45 -10.58 -21.78
N ALA A 104 0.67 -9.98 -21.38
CA ALA A 104 1.99 -10.21 -21.98
C ALA A 104 3.05 -10.40 -20.92
N ALA A 105 4.13 -11.13 -21.25
CA ALA A 105 5.31 -11.20 -20.39
C ALA A 105 5.97 -9.82 -20.34
N THR A 106 6.17 -9.29 -19.15
CA THR A 106 6.73 -7.95 -18.93
C THR A 106 7.97 -8.02 -18.05
N TYR A 107 8.94 -7.19 -18.35
CA TYR A 107 10.03 -6.88 -17.45
C TYR A 107 9.94 -5.40 -17.08
N ARG A 108 10.25 -5.06 -15.80
CA ARG A 108 10.21 -3.67 -15.31
C ARG A 108 8.79 -3.05 -15.24
N SER A 109 7.80 -3.87 -14.90
CA SER A 109 6.42 -3.46 -14.68
C SER A 109 6.21 -2.96 -13.24
N SER A 110 7.00 -1.99 -12.79
CA SER A 110 7.01 -1.56 -11.39
C SER A 110 5.90 -0.57 -11.01
N GLY A 111 5.24 0.04 -11.98
CA GLY A 111 4.13 0.96 -11.74
C GLY A 111 2.84 0.22 -11.41
N VAL A 112 2.44 0.23 -10.16
CA VAL A 112 1.17 -0.36 -9.73
C VAL A 112 0.43 0.62 -8.84
N GLY A 113 -0.86 0.78 -9.09
CA GLY A 113 -1.76 1.54 -8.24
C GLY A 113 -3.12 0.86 -8.16
N GLY A 114 -3.76 0.89 -7.01
CA GLY A 114 -5.05 0.20 -6.89
C GLY A 114 -5.74 0.47 -5.57
N ASN A 115 -6.95 -0.04 -5.47
CA ASN A 115 -7.78 0.01 -4.28
C ASN A 115 -8.25 -1.41 -3.88
N ALA A 116 -9.19 -1.50 -2.96
CA ALA A 116 -9.69 -2.79 -2.48
C ALA A 116 -10.35 -3.67 -3.57
N THR A 117 -10.82 -3.07 -4.67
CA THR A 117 -11.60 -3.75 -5.70
C THR A 117 -10.88 -3.93 -7.03
N ARG A 118 -9.91 -3.07 -7.34
CA ARG A 118 -9.19 -3.10 -8.62
C ARG A 118 -7.76 -2.64 -8.46
N GLY A 119 -6.83 -3.36 -9.08
CA GLY A 119 -5.46 -2.98 -9.23
C GLY A 119 -5.09 -2.74 -10.67
N VAL A 120 -4.43 -1.63 -10.94
CA VAL A 120 -3.95 -1.24 -12.26
C VAL A 120 -2.45 -1.39 -12.30
N VAL A 121 -1.96 -2.10 -13.30
CA VAL A 121 -0.54 -2.45 -13.48
C VAL A 121 -0.07 -1.88 -14.81
N THR A 122 1.11 -1.26 -14.82
CA THR A 122 1.78 -0.87 -16.06
C THR A 122 2.46 -2.08 -16.68
N GLU A 123 2.17 -2.41 -17.93
CA GLU A 123 2.93 -3.41 -18.67
C GLU A 123 4.21 -2.78 -19.23
N GLY A 124 5.33 -3.05 -18.56
CA GLY A 124 6.65 -2.48 -18.86
C GLY A 124 7.39 -3.21 -19.98
N ASN A 125 6.80 -3.35 -21.17
CA ASN A 125 7.54 -3.72 -22.36
C ASN A 125 8.32 -2.52 -22.90
N SER A 126 9.41 -2.72 -23.59
CA SER A 126 10.40 -1.68 -23.93
C SER A 126 9.83 -0.42 -24.60
N ASP A 127 8.64 -0.50 -25.19
CA ASP A 127 7.96 0.61 -25.87
C ASP A 127 6.47 0.66 -25.49
N GLY A 128 6.07 -0.03 -24.40
CA GLY A 128 4.68 -0.17 -23.98
C GLY A 128 4.20 1.01 -23.12
N ASP A 129 2.98 1.42 -23.37
CA ASP A 129 2.19 2.34 -22.56
C ASP A 129 0.97 1.65 -21.95
N GLN A 130 0.84 0.35 -22.15
CA GLN A 130 -0.34 -0.42 -21.78
C GLN A 130 -0.55 -0.48 -20.28
N LEU A 131 -1.80 -0.30 -19.88
CA LEU A 131 -2.31 -0.53 -18.53
C LEU A 131 -3.23 -1.74 -18.56
N VAL A 132 -3.06 -2.63 -17.60
CA VAL A 132 -3.97 -3.75 -17.36
C VAL A 132 -4.49 -3.70 -15.94
N TYR A 133 -5.62 -4.36 -15.67
CA TYR A 133 -6.15 -4.44 -14.30
C TYR A 133 -6.49 -5.87 -13.88
N ILE A 134 -6.47 -6.06 -12.58
CA ILE A 134 -6.89 -7.29 -11.89
C ILE A 134 -7.91 -6.96 -10.80
N THR A 135 -8.69 -7.96 -10.40
CA THR A 135 -9.62 -7.88 -9.27
C THR A 135 -9.01 -8.61 -8.06
N PRO A 136 -8.50 -7.90 -7.04
CA PRO A 136 -7.71 -8.50 -5.95
C PRO A 136 -8.41 -9.59 -5.15
N SER A 137 -9.74 -9.57 -5.11
CA SER A 137 -10.53 -10.54 -4.34
C SER A 137 -10.73 -11.89 -5.05
N SER A 138 -10.46 -11.97 -6.35
CA SER A 138 -10.64 -13.20 -7.14
C SER A 138 -9.42 -13.44 -8.03
N THR A 139 -8.88 -14.65 -8.02
CA THR A 139 -7.81 -15.06 -8.94
C THR A 139 -8.31 -15.05 -10.38
N GLY A 140 -7.39 -14.76 -11.30
CA GLY A 140 -7.66 -14.71 -12.74
C GLY A 140 -6.68 -13.81 -13.46
N ASN A 141 -6.69 -13.89 -14.77
CA ASN A 141 -5.78 -13.14 -15.62
C ASN A 141 -6.13 -11.63 -15.65
N ALA A 142 -5.12 -10.82 -15.91
CA ALA A 142 -5.29 -9.38 -16.10
C ALA A 142 -6.10 -9.09 -17.37
N THR A 143 -6.80 -7.96 -17.34
CA THR A 143 -7.64 -7.48 -18.43
C THR A 143 -7.16 -6.10 -18.84
N ASP A 144 -7.29 -5.75 -20.12
CA ASP A 144 -6.96 -4.43 -20.65
C ASP A 144 -7.70 -3.31 -19.89
N PHE A 145 -6.95 -2.28 -19.51
CA PHE A 145 -7.49 -1.09 -18.85
C PHE A 145 -7.47 0.12 -19.78
N GLY A 146 -6.44 0.28 -20.59
CA GLY A 146 -6.15 1.42 -21.45
C GLY A 146 -4.65 1.68 -21.55
N ASN A 147 -4.27 2.91 -21.89
CA ASN A 147 -2.88 3.27 -22.10
C ASN A 147 -2.46 4.47 -21.24
N ARG A 148 -1.18 4.52 -20.88
CA ARG A 148 -0.53 5.72 -20.33
C ARG A 148 -0.39 6.81 -21.40
N THR A 149 -0.08 8.01 -20.95
CA THR A 149 0.26 9.13 -21.86
C THR A 149 1.72 9.02 -22.35
N VAL A 150 2.55 8.24 -21.69
CA VAL A 150 3.99 8.07 -21.96
C VAL A 150 4.34 6.60 -22.02
N THR A 151 5.07 6.22 -23.06
CA THR A 151 5.69 4.89 -23.17
C THR A 151 6.89 4.76 -22.22
N GLY A 152 7.20 3.55 -21.80
CA GLY A 152 8.45 3.26 -21.10
C GLY A 152 8.33 2.37 -19.86
N THR A 153 9.49 2.02 -19.36
CA THR A 153 9.70 1.08 -18.25
C THR A 153 10.14 1.81 -16.97
N PHE A 154 10.24 1.09 -15.83
CA PHE A 154 10.70 1.64 -14.54
C PHE A 154 9.81 2.77 -14.00
N VAL A 155 8.54 2.59 -14.09
CA VAL A 155 7.50 3.53 -13.64
C VAL A 155 7.25 3.35 -12.15
N ALA A 156 7.09 4.42 -11.43
CA ALA A 156 6.63 4.39 -10.03
C ALA A 156 5.12 4.61 -9.96
N GLY A 157 4.43 3.88 -9.10
CA GLY A 157 2.99 4.01 -8.89
C GLY A 157 2.63 4.48 -7.48
N VAL A 158 1.64 5.34 -7.37
CA VAL A 158 1.02 5.77 -6.10
C VAL A 158 -0.49 5.81 -6.26
N THR A 159 -1.23 5.72 -5.16
CA THR A 159 -2.67 5.49 -5.27
C THR A 159 -3.48 6.15 -4.15
N SER A 160 -4.70 6.55 -4.49
CA SER A 160 -5.78 6.85 -3.57
C SER A 160 -6.93 5.85 -3.76
N PRO A 161 -8.03 5.90 -3.00
CA PRO A 161 -9.18 5.03 -3.24
C PRO A 161 -9.81 5.17 -4.62
N SER A 162 -9.64 6.31 -5.29
CA SER A 162 -10.23 6.59 -6.61
C SER A 162 -9.24 6.65 -7.76
N ARG A 163 -7.97 7.04 -7.51
CA ARG A 163 -6.97 7.31 -8.54
C ARG A 163 -5.72 6.48 -8.37
N ALA A 164 -5.17 6.00 -9.48
CA ALA A 164 -3.80 5.52 -9.59
C ALA A 164 -3.00 6.51 -10.41
N CYS A 165 -1.87 6.96 -9.88
CA CYS A 165 -0.95 7.89 -10.55
C CYS A 165 0.38 7.19 -10.82
N PHE A 166 0.90 7.37 -12.02
CA PHE A 166 2.11 6.74 -12.52
C PHE A 166 3.12 7.80 -12.90
N ALA A 167 4.35 7.69 -12.43
CA ALA A 167 5.35 8.73 -12.63
C ALA A 167 6.69 8.21 -13.11
N GLY A 168 7.37 9.03 -13.89
CA GLY A 168 8.65 8.69 -14.50
C GLY A 168 8.50 7.63 -15.57
N ALA A 169 9.54 7.36 -16.25
CA ALA A 169 9.69 6.25 -17.20
C ALA A 169 11.10 6.29 -17.82
N PHE A 170 11.44 5.26 -18.56
CA PHE A 170 12.64 5.22 -19.39
C PHE A 170 12.34 4.59 -20.75
N THR A 171 12.35 5.39 -21.84
CA THR A 171 12.41 4.94 -23.24
C THR A 171 12.48 6.16 -24.18
N PRO A 172 13.51 6.41 -24.94
CA PRO A 172 14.91 6.07 -24.71
C PRO A 172 15.57 7.00 -23.67
N SER A 173 14.84 7.98 -23.16
CA SER A 173 15.26 8.93 -22.14
C SER A 173 14.36 8.84 -20.90
N VAL A 174 14.83 9.37 -19.79
CA VAL A 174 14.02 9.48 -18.57
C VAL A 174 12.93 10.54 -18.76
N SER A 175 11.78 10.31 -18.13
CA SER A 175 10.61 11.20 -18.16
C SER A 175 10.31 11.77 -16.78
N ASN A 176 9.77 12.99 -16.72
CA ASN A 176 9.21 13.60 -15.51
C ASN A 176 7.68 13.54 -15.46
N ILE A 177 7.03 13.06 -16.48
CA ILE A 177 5.57 13.07 -16.60
C ILE A 177 4.94 12.20 -15.50
N ILE A 178 3.92 12.73 -14.89
CA ILE A 178 2.98 12.01 -14.03
C ILE A 178 1.65 11.92 -14.80
N ASP A 179 1.16 10.74 -14.99
CA ASP A 179 -0.19 10.52 -15.53
C ASP A 179 -1.06 9.74 -14.53
N PHE A 180 -2.38 9.80 -14.68
CA PHE A 180 -3.30 9.14 -13.77
C PHE A 180 -4.49 8.52 -14.49
N VAL A 181 -5.10 7.55 -13.80
CA VAL A 181 -6.38 6.96 -14.19
C VAL A 181 -7.36 6.98 -13.01
N GLU A 182 -8.64 7.06 -13.32
CA GLU A 182 -9.71 6.77 -12.36
C GLU A 182 -9.87 5.25 -12.26
N ILE A 183 -9.62 4.66 -11.09
CA ILE A 183 -9.57 3.20 -10.91
C ILE A 183 -10.90 2.51 -11.25
N ALA A 184 -12.01 3.19 -11.02
CA ALA A 184 -13.36 2.61 -11.19
C ALA A 184 -13.75 2.36 -12.66
N THR A 185 -13.18 3.11 -13.60
CA THR A 185 -13.55 3.06 -15.03
C THR A 185 -12.32 2.82 -15.89
N THR A 186 -12.41 1.86 -16.81
CA THR A 186 -11.35 1.62 -17.80
C THR A 186 -11.25 2.77 -18.79
N GLY A 187 -10.05 3.05 -19.24
CA GLY A 187 -9.77 4.13 -20.21
C GLY A 187 -8.31 4.56 -20.13
N ASN A 188 -7.92 5.40 -21.07
CA ASN A 188 -6.55 5.91 -21.12
C ASN A 188 -6.27 6.88 -19.96
N ALA A 189 -5.02 6.92 -19.55
CA ALA A 189 -4.53 7.87 -18.57
C ALA A 189 -4.64 9.31 -19.10
N THR A 190 -4.71 10.22 -18.17
CA THR A 190 -4.69 11.67 -18.40
C THR A 190 -3.44 12.26 -17.74
N ASP A 191 -2.87 13.28 -18.34
CA ASP A 191 -1.78 14.03 -17.76
C ASP A 191 -2.17 14.60 -16.39
N PHE A 192 -1.32 14.37 -15.39
CA PHE A 192 -1.50 14.87 -14.02
C PHE A 192 -0.63 16.11 -13.77
N GLY A 193 0.58 16.15 -14.32
CA GLY A 193 1.62 17.12 -14.10
C GLY A 193 3.01 16.47 -14.16
N ASP A 194 4.01 17.13 -13.57
CA ASP A 194 5.40 16.72 -13.66
C ASP A 194 6.03 16.45 -12.30
N LEU A 195 6.96 15.48 -12.24
CA LEU A 195 7.95 15.36 -11.17
C LEU A 195 8.90 16.56 -11.18
N THR A 196 9.54 16.83 -10.06
CA THR A 196 10.55 17.92 -9.95
C THR A 196 11.79 17.65 -10.80
N ALA A 197 12.04 16.41 -11.21
CA ALA A 197 13.05 16.01 -12.18
C ALA A 197 12.63 14.78 -12.97
N ALA A 198 13.08 14.67 -14.21
CA ALA A 198 12.92 13.45 -14.99
C ALA A 198 13.72 12.31 -14.37
N LEU A 199 13.09 11.14 -14.15
CA LEU A 199 13.71 10.00 -13.47
C LEU A 199 13.11 8.67 -13.87
N ARG A 200 13.78 7.60 -13.46
CA ARG A 200 13.35 6.21 -13.50
C ARG A 200 13.75 5.48 -12.21
N ASP A 201 13.31 4.26 -12.00
CA ASP A 201 13.69 3.44 -10.84
C ASP A 201 13.38 4.11 -9.49
N ALA A 202 12.30 4.88 -9.39
CA ALA A 202 11.82 5.40 -8.12
C ALA A 202 10.90 4.39 -7.43
N GLY A 203 10.87 4.40 -6.10
CA GLY A 203 9.82 3.79 -5.32
C GLY A 203 8.58 4.66 -5.24
N GLY A 204 7.44 4.07 -4.87
CA GLY A 204 6.20 4.82 -4.65
C GLY A 204 5.44 4.32 -3.43
N CYS A 205 4.90 5.23 -2.63
CA CYS A 205 3.97 4.92 -1.55
C CYS A 205 2.96 6.06 -1.35
N SER A 206 1.88 5.79 -0.65
CA SER A 206 0.82 6.80 -0.53
C SER A 206 -0.02 6.69 0.74
N SER A 207 -0.59 7.83 1.14
CA SER A 207 -1.81 7.89 1.93
C SER A 207 -3.02 8.03 0.99
N SER A 208 -4.23 8.12 1.54
CA SER A 208 -5.44 8.35 0.73
C SER A 208 -5.46 9.70 -0.01
N THR A 209 -4.59 10.63 0.36
CA THR A 209 -4.54 11.99 -0.18
C THR A 209 -3.23 12.35 -0.85
N ARG A 210 -2.11 11.77 -0.40
CA ARG A 210 -0.77 12.07 -0.89
C ARG A 210 -0.10 10.84 -1.49
N GLY A 211 0.49 11.01 -2.66
CA GLY A 211 1.43 10.09 -3.24
C GLY A 211 2.86 10.61 -3.06
N VAL A 212 3.80 9.75 -2.72
CA VAL A 212 5.22 10.07 -2.55
C VAL A 212 6.06 9.18 -3.45
N TYR A 213 6.89 9.79 -4.28
CA TYR A 213 7.88 9.14 -5.12
C TYR A 213 9.24 9.24 -4.45
N ILE A 214 9.99 8.15 -4.41
CA ILE A 214 11.14 7.96 -3.51
C ILE A 214 12.40 7.67 -4.33
N GLY A 215 13.43 8.51 -4.23
CA GLY A 215 14.72 8.31 -4.87
C GLY A 215 14.66 8.25 -6.39
N GLY A 216 15.34 7.31 -6.99
CA GLY A 216 15.39 7.12 -8.44
C GLY A 216 16.74 7.42 -9.07
N LEU A 217 16.76 7.45 -10.41
CA LEU A 217 17.98 7.62 -11.21
C LEU A 217 17.78 8.61 -12.35
N THR A 218 18.63 9.69 -12.40
CA THR A 218 18.72 10.64 -13.51
C THR A 218 19.91 11.61 -13.41
N PRO A 219 20.89 11.57 -14.20
CA PRO A 219 21.71 10.44 -14.62
C PRO A 219 22.38 9.76 -13.43
N THR A 220 22.31 10.39 -12.25
CA THR A 220 22.81 9.90 -10.96
C THR A 220 21.65 9.47 -10.06
N LYS A 221 21.95 8.71 -9.02
CA LYS A 221 20.99 8.34 -7.98
C LYS A 221 20.52 9.58 -7.22
N LEU A 222 19.27 9.59 -6.78
CA LEU A 222 18.66 10.72 -6.10
C LEU A 222 18.38 10.39 -4.62
N THR A 223 18.46 11.40 -3.77
CA THR A 223 17.99 11.35 -2.38
C THR A 223 16.51 11.71 -2.28
N ARG A 224 16.00 12.44 -3.24
CA ARG A 224 14.74 13.18 -3.22
C ARG A 224 13.51 12.34 -2.91
N LEU A 225 12.60 12.95 -2.14
CA LEU A 225 11.21 12.54 -2.02
C LEU A 225 10.34 13.62 -2.67
N ASP A 226 9.64 13.28 -3.73
CA ASP A 226 8.66 14.15 -4.38
C ASP A 226 7.25 13.75 -3.98
N PHE A 227 6.37 14.71 -3.66
CA PHE A 227 4.98 14.38 -3.35
C PHE A 227 3.98 15.07 -4.29
N ILE A 228 2.83 14.43 -4.44
CA ILE A 228 1.64 14.98 -5.11
C ILE A 228 0.42 14.91 -4.19
N THR A 229 -0.52 15.82 -4.37
CA THR A 229 -1.88 15.70 -3.81
C THR A 229 -2.75 14.98 -4.82
N ILE A 230 -3.06 13.70 -4.61
CA ILE A 230 -3.66 12.82 -5.62
C ILE A 230 -5.01 13.33 -6.14
N ALA A 231 -5.79 14.03 -5.31
CA ALA A 231 -7.11 14.54 -5.69
C ALA A 231 -7.06 15.73 -6.66
N SER A 232 -5.94 16.44 -6.75
CA SER A 232 -5.80 17.63 -7.58
C SER A 232 -4.58 17.52 -8.50
N GLN A 233 -4.79 17.68 -9.80
CA GLN A 233 -3.70 17.72 -10.78
C GLN A 233 -2.76 18.88 -10.51
N GLY A 234 -1.48 18.69 -10.83
CA GLY A 234 -0.42 19.65 -10.66
C GLY A 234 0.93 18.99 -10.49
N ASN A 235 1.98 19.77 -10.58
CA ASN A 235 3.34 19.28 -10.47
C ASN A 235 3.65 18.79 -9.05
N ALA A 236 4.54 17.82 -8.95
CA ALA A 236 5.07 17.35 -7.69
C ALA A 236 5.90 18.45 -7.00
N THR A 237 5.99 18.34 -5.70
CA THR A 237 6.80 19.24 -4.88
C THR A 237 7.83 18.39 -4.11
N ASP A 238 9.06 18.87 -4.10
CA ASP A 238 10.12 18.31 -3.26
C ASP A 238 9.76 18.51 -1.78
N TYR A 239 9.91 17.46 -0.99
CA TYR A 239 9.45 17.52 0.38
C TYR A 239 10.30 16.72 1.39
N GLY A 240 11.42 16.21 0.95
CA GLY A 240 12.37 15.54 1.81
C GLY A 240 13.40 14.70 1.08
N ASP A 241 14.28 14.08 1.85
CA ASP A 241 15.40 13.33 1.33
C ASP A 241 15.60 11.99 2.04
N LEU A 242 16.04 10.99 1.27
CA LEU A 242 16.74 9.82 1.79
C LEU A 242 18.07 10.23 2.41
N THR A 243 18.55 9.51 3.40
CA THR A 243 19.89 9.74 3.99
C THR A 243 21.02 9.47 3.00
N THR A 244 20.77 8.61 2.02
CA THR A 244 21.72 8.27 0.96
C THR A 244 20.98 8.12 -0.36
N ALA A 245 21.56 8.66 -1.43
CA ALA A 245 20.98 8.57 -2.77
C ALA A 245 20.83 7.12 -3.22
N ALA A 246 19.63 6.74 -3.63
CA ALA A 246 19.29 5.37 -3.99
C ALA A 246 18.44 5.31 -5.26
N ARG A 247 18.65 4.27 -6.06
CA ARG A 247 17.74 3.84 -7.13
C ARG A 247 17.11 2.51 -6.79
N GLY A 248 15.90 2.28 -7.26
CA GLY A 248 15.16 1.03 -7.07
C GLY A 248 14.86 0.70 -5.59
N PRO A 249 14.64 1.69 -4.69
CA PRO A 249 14.03 1.38 -3.41
C PRO A 249 12.59 0.96 -3.63
N ALA A 250 12.08 0.03 -2.82
CA ALA A 250 10.65 -0.26 -2.83
C ALA A 250 9.94 0.64 -1.81
N GLY A 251 8.77 1.16 -2.19
CA GLY A 251 7.97 2.03 -1.32
C GLY A 251 6.76 1.31 -0.76
N VAL A 252 6.57 1.33 0.56
CA VAL A 252 5.39 0.80 1.24
C VAL A 252 4.90 1.80 2.28
N SER A 253 3.62 1.78 2.59
CA SER A 253 3.04 2.71 3.57
C SER A 253 1.86 2.13 4.33
N ASN A 254 1.63 2.74 5.47
CA ASN A 254 0.28 2.87 6.02
C ASN A 254 -0.23 4.30 5.73
N SER A 255 -1.33 4.70 6.29
CA SER A 255 -1.90 6.03 6.00
C SER A 255 -1.12 7.22 6.56
N VAL A 256 -0.15 6.98 7.43
CA VAL A 256 0.60 8.02 8.16
C VAL A 256 2.08 7.97 7.84
N THR A 257 2.64 6.78 7.79
CA THR A 257 4.07 6.54 7.64
C THR A 257 4.34 5.89 6.28
N GLY A 258 5.26 6.48 5.52
CA GLY A 258 5.87 5.90 4.34
C GLY A 258 7.20 5.25 4.70
N PHE A 259 7.55 4.21 3.98
CA PHE A 259 8.81 3.49 4.15
C PHE A 259 9.50 3.33 2.79
N ALA A 260 10.81 3.57 2.79
CA ALA A 260 11.71 3.24 1.70
C ALA A 260 12.50 1.99 2.12
N THR A 261 12.44 0.93 1.32
CA THR A 261 13.08 -0.34 1.66
C THR A 261 14.08 -0.76 0.61
N GLY A 262 15.29 -1.12 1.04
CA GLY A 262 16.35 -1.56 0.15
C GLY A 262 16.83 -0.48 -0.82
N GLY A 263 17.18 -0.91 -2.03
CA GLY A 263 17.70 -0.04 -3.11
C GLY A 263 19.18 -0.25 -3.39
N ASP A 264 19.68 0.54 -4.32
CA ASP A 264 21.09 0.57 -4.73
C ASP A 264 21.69 1.94 -4.47
N THR A 265 22.56 2.04 -3.46
CA THR A 265 23.29 3.27 -3.07
C THR A 265 24.74 3.30 -3.60
N GLY A 266 25.15 2.31 -4.36
CA GLY A 266 26.51 1.97 -4.81
C GLY A 266 26.73 0.47 -4.64
N SER A 267 26.05 -0.09 -3.66
CA SER A 267 25.79 -1.52 -3.47
C SER A 267 24.32 -1.71 -3.12
N THR A 268 23.81 -2.91 -3.27
CA THR A 268 22.47 -3.26 -2.80
C THR A 268 22.45 -3.22 -1.28
N VAL A 269 21.44 -2.54 -0.70
CA VAL A 269 21.30 -2.34 0.75
C VAL A 269 20.06 -3.03 1.30
N ASN A 270 20.03 -3.24 2.63
CA ASN A 270 18.89 -3.83 3.34
C ASN A 270 18.14 -2.82 4.23
N THR A 271 18.52 -1.56 4.23
CA THR A 271 17.91 -0.52 5.07
C THR A 271 16.40 -0.40 4.87
N ILE A 272 15.67 -0.23 5.96
CA ILE A 272 14.30 0.24 6.00
C ILE A 272 14.34 1.63 6.61
N SER A 273 13.97 2.64 5.83
CA SER A 273 13.86 4.02 6.29
C SER A 273 12.40 4.45 6.33
N SER A 274 12.02 5.26 7.32
CA SER A 274 10.65 5.74 7.50
C SER A 274 10.55 7.26 7.47
N PHE A 275 9.39 7.76 7.06
CA PHE A 275 9.05 9.19 7.04
C PHE A 275 7.55 9.39 7.24
N ASN A 276 7.16 10.59 7.70
CA ASN A 276 5.74 10.93 7.82
C ASN A 276 5.20 11.45 6.50
N ILE A 277 4.13 10.82 5.96
CA ILE A 277 3.56 11.19 4.66
C ILE A 277 2.92 12.59 4.67
N SER A 278 2.43 13.06 5.80
CA SER A 278 1.74 14.36 5.87
C SER A 278 2.69 15.55 6.02
N SER A 279 3.83 15.38 6.69
CA SER A 279 4.76 16.47 6.98
C SER A 279 6.04 16.47 6.15
N GLY A 280 6.42 15.32 5.60
CA GLY A 280 7.70 15.18 4.89
C GLY A 280 8.91 15.27 5.81
N GLY A 281 10.04 15.62 5.22
CA GLY A 281 11.32 15.75 5.89
C GLY A 281 12.29 14.62 5.57
N THR A 282 13.47 14.68 6.16
CA THR A 282 14.47 13.63 6.01
C THR A 282 13.99 12.33 6.67
N VAL A 283 14.21 11.22 5.97
CA VAL A 283 13.87 9.90 6.49
C VAL A 283 14.68 9.54 7.74
N THR A 284 14.11 8.70 8.58
CA THR A 284 14.77 8.14 9.76
C THR A 284 14.96 6.63 9.60
N ASP A 285 16.02 6.12 10.18
CA ASP A 285 16.24 4.67 10.22
C ASP A 285 15.11 3.98 10.99
N PHE A 286 14.61 2.90 10.43
CA PHE A 286 13.55 2.09 11.03
C PHE A 286 14.02 0.68 11.38
N GLY A 287 14.92 0.11 10.58
CA GLY A 287 15.47 -1.23 10.73
C GLY A 287 16.01 -1.78 9.41
N ASP A 288 16.15 -3.08 9.30
CA ASP A 288 16.73 -3.75 8.15
C ASP A 288 15.83 -4.85 7.57
N LEU A 289 15.87 -5.01 6.25
CA LEU A 289 15.39 -6.21 5.58
C LEU A 289 16.29 -7.39 5.95
N ALA A 290 15.73 -8.57 6.03
CA ALA A 290 16.51 -9.79 6.25
C ALA A 290 17.52 -10.06 5.12
N ILE A 291 17.20 -9.61 3.91
CA ILE A 291 18.07 -9.73 2.73
C ILE A 291 18.13 -8.39 2.02
N ALA A 292 19.35 -7.91 1.72
CA ALA A 292 19.55 -6.72 0.92
C ALA A 292 18.94 -6.90 -0.48
N SER A 293 18.20 -5.91 -0.96
CA SER A 293 17.45 -6.03 -2.21
C SER A 293 17.23 -4.68 -2.86
N LYS A 294 17.35 -4.60 -4.19
CA LYS A 294 16.90 -3.47 -5.01
C LYS A 294 15.84 -3.93 -6.01
N ASN A 295 15.01 -3.02 -6.47
CA ASN A 295 13.94 -3.31 -7.43
C ASN A 295 13.03 -4.47 -6.94
N ALA A 296 12.85 -4.54 -5.63
CA ALA A 296 11.83 -5.35 -4.99
C ALA A 296 10.45 -4.70 -5.15
N ALA A 297 9.41 -5.47 -4.98
CA ALA A 297 8.05 -4.95 -4.88
C ALA A 297 7.57 -4.96 -3.42
N SER A 298 6.83 -3.95 -3.02
CA SER A 298 6.30 -3.88 -1.66
C SER A 298 4.90 -3.28 -1.62
N ASN A 299 4.08 -3.77 -0.69
CA ASN A 299 2.78 -3.19 -0.39
C ASN A 299 2.28 -3.65 0.99
N SER A 300 1.14 -3.14 1.41
CA SER A 300 0.52 -3.45 2.70
C SER A 300 -1.00 -3.41 2.62
N GLY A 301 -1.68 -4.09 3.56
CA GLY A 301 -3.14 -4.00 3.71
C GLY A 301 -3.65 -2.66 4.27
N SER A 302 -2.82 -1.61 4.31
CA SER A 302 -3.17 -0.29 4.84
C SER A 302 -2.67 0.89 3.99
N HIS A 303 -2.28 0.63 2.75
CA HIS A 303 -1.82 1.67 1.82
C HIS A 303 -2.93 2.65 1.41
N GLY A 304 -2.55 3.77 0.79
CA GLY A 304 -3.45 4.87 0.46
C GLY A 304 -4.63 4.57 -0.46
N GLY A 305 -4.57 3.50 -1.25
CA GLY A 305 -5.65 3.07 -2.13
C GLY A 305 -6.81 2.36 -1.43
N LEU A 306 -6.65 1.98 -0.16
CA LEU A 306 -7.72 1.35 0.61
C LEU A 306 -8.67 2.40 1.16
N SER A 307 -9.92 2.02 1.37
CA SER A 307 -10.95 2.94 1.85
C SER A 307 -10.57 3.51 3.23
N GLU A 308 -11.03 4.73 3.52
CA GLU A 308 -10.70 5.50 4.74
C GLU A 308 -10.84 4.75 6.07
N GLY A 309 -11.49 3.60 6.11
CA GLY A 309 -11.63 2.73 7.27
C GLY A 309 -10.37 1.98 7.69
N TYR A 310 -9.37 1.87 6.82
CA TYR A 310 -8.26 0.93 6.96
C TYR A 310 -6.89 1.58 7.01
N GLN A 311 -6.81 2.74 7.53
CA GLN A 311 -5.56 3.47 7.59
C GLN A 311 -4.72 3.13 8.84
N GLY A 312 -4.43 1.87 9.05
CA GLY A 312 -3.37 1.32 9.91
C GLY A 312 -3.31 1.69 11.38
N THR A 313 -3.93 2.76 11.81
CA THR A 313 -3.89 3.27 13.19
C THR A 313 -5.25 3.55 13.79
N ARG A 314 -6.31 3.42 13.02
CA ARG A 314 -7.67 3.50 13.55
C ARG A 314 -8.34 2.16 13.38
N ILE A 315 -8.40 1.43 14.47
CA ILE A 315 -9.59 0.67 14.75
C ILE A 315 -10.72 1.68 14.59
N ARG A 316 -11.47 1.63 13.48
CA ARG A 316 -12.75 2.31 13.48
C ARG A 316 -13.71 1.44 14.27
N PRO A 317 -14.00 1.79 15.50
CA PRO A 317 -15.24 1.32 16.04
C PRO A 317 -16.30 1.98 15.17
N ILE A 318 -16.90 1.20 14.24
CA ILE A 318 -18.24 1.49 13.79
C ILE A 318 -18.50 2.96 13.40
N GLN A 319 -17.73 3.51 12.50
CA GLN A 319 -18.10 4.76 11.84
C GLN A 319 -18.80 4.55 10.50
N GLN A 320 -19.36 3.40 10.28
CA GLN A 320 -20.26 3.18 9.16
C GLN A 320 -21.69 3.45 9.59
N GLY A 321 -22.00 4.68 9.69
CA GLY A 321 -23.33 5.14 10.02
C GLY A 321 -23.23 6.51 10.65
N GLY A 322 -22.97 7.51 9.85
CA GLY A 322 -23.23 8.88 10.20
C GLY A 322 -22.81 9.30 11.60
N GLY A 323 -21.52 9.35 11.84
CA GLY A 323 -20.93 10.26 12.83
C GLY A 323 -21.38 10.15 14.27
N VAL A 324 -21.72 8.97 14.81
CA VAL A 324 -22.31 8.94 16.15
C VAL A 324 -21.85 7.80 17.06
N GLY A 325 -20.69 7.22 16.87
CA GLY A 325 -20.09 6.30 17.83
C GLY A 325 -19.54 6.98 19.10
N GLN A 326 -20.10 8.11 19.54
CA GLN A 326 -19.60 8.85 20.69
C GLN A 326 -20.48 8.71 21.94
N ARG A 327 -21.50 7.85 21.89
CA ARG A 327 -22.41 7.67 23.02
C ARG A 327 -22.48 6.21 23.45
N GLY A 328 -22.21 5.97 24.72
CA GLY A 328 -22.54 4.72 25.39
C GLY A 328 -23.93 4.82 26.01
N LEU A 329 -24.76 3.78 25.89
CA LEU A 329 -26.05 3.67 26.53
C LEU A 329 -26.02 2.58 27.60
N PHE A 330 -26.57 2.88 28.76
CA PHE A 330 -26.69 1.95 29.88
C PHE A 330 -28.15 1.89 30.29
N ALA A 331 -28.70 0.72 30.48
CA ALA A 331 -30.12 0.56 30.79
C ALA A 331 -30.35 -0.43 31.92
N GLY A 332 -31.20 -0.06 32.89
CA GLY A 332 -31.55 -0.89 34.04
C GLY A 332 -30.56 -0.74 35.21
N GLY A 333 -30.47 -1.74 36.06
CA GLY A 333 -29.55 -1.78 37.20
C GLY A 333 -30.18 -2.31 38.50
N SER A 334 -29.34 -2.42 39.56
CA SER A 334 -29.77 -2.82 40.88
C SER A 334 -29.89 -1.61 41.81
N PRO A 335 -30.97 -1.41 42.58
CA PRO A 335 -32.22 -2.15 42.52
C PRO A 335 -32.91 -2.01 41.13
N THR A 336 -33.90 -2.83 40.83
CA THR A 336 -34.59 -2.84 39.51
C THR A 336 -34.92 -1.42 39.05
N ARG A 337 -34.31 -0.97 37.93
CA ARG A 337 -34.50 0.35 37.37
C ARG A 337 -34.97 0.28 35.92
N ASN A 338 -35.68 1.29 35.49
CA ASN A 338 -36.12 1.44 34.10
C ASN A 338 -35.40 2.53 33.33
N ASN A 339 -34.53 3.31 33.98
CA ASN A 339 -33.82 4.38 33.30
C ASN A 339 -32.82 3.88 32.29
N ILE A 340 -32.70 4.61 31.19
CA ILE A 340 -31.63 4.53 30.21
C ILE A 340 -30.77 5.77 30.38
N GLU A 341 -29.49 5.56 30.59
CA GLU A 341 -28.52 6.63 30.70
C GLU A 341 -27.59 6.65 29.50
N LYS A 342 -27.08 7.78 29.10
CA LYS A 342 -26.08 7.95 28.05
C LYS A 342 -24.83 8.62 28.59
N VAL A 343 -23.70 8.26 28.04
CA VAL A 343 -22.42 8.95 28.22
C VAL A 343 -21.83 9.29 26.85
N THR A 344 -21.16 10.42 26.76
CA THR A 344 -20.39 10.77 25.57
C THR A 344 -18.98 10.19 25.74
N ILE A 345 -18.60 9.24 24.89
CA ILE A 345 -17.35 8.49 25.02
C ILE A 345 -16.11 9.37 24.78
N SER A 346 -16.26 10.44 24.03
CA SER A 346 -15.15 11.35 23.68
C SER A 346 -14.84 12.42 24.73
N THR A 347 -15.64 12.52 25.79
CA THR A 347 -15.46 13.50 26.86
C THR A 347 -15.62 12.83 28.21
N ASP A 348 -14.72 13.15 29.14
CA ASP A 348 -14.89 12.75 30.52
C ASP A 348 -16.14 13.40 31.08
N GLY A 349 -16.97 12.66 31.80
CA GLY A 349 -18.18 13.21 32.41
C GLY A 349 -19.13 12.12 32.93
N ASN A 350 -20.11 12.57 33.67
CA ASN A 350 -21.15 11.70 34.20
C ASN A 350 -22.18 11.34 33.14
N THR A 351 -22.88 10.23 33.36
CA THR A 351 -24.03 9.85 32.54
C THR A 351 -25.16 10.85 32.68
N THR A 352 -25.94 11.00 31.64
CA THR A 352 -27.19 11.79 31.66
C THR A 352 -28.36 10.90 31.25
N GLN A 353 -29.56 11.18 31.78
CA GLN A 353 -30.74 10.42 31.43
C GLN A 353 -31.05 10.56 29.94
N PHE A 354 -31.34 9.42 29.30
CA PHE A 354 -31.70 9.33 27.88
C PHE A 354 -33.18 8.97 27.70
N GLY A 355 -33.75 8.12 28.57
CA GLY A 355 -35.12 7.64 28.50
C GLY A 355 -35.36 6.55 29.51
N ASP A 356 -36.49 5.85 29.36
CA ASP A 356 -36.89 4.75 30.24
C ASP A 356 -37.21 3.48 29.46
N LEU A 357 -36.90 2.34 30.08
CA LEU A 357 -37.36 1.03 29.62
C LEU A 357 -38.87 0.89 29.95
N THR A 358 -39.57 0.18 29.10
CA THR A 358 -41.00 -0.17 29.36
C THR A 358 -41.20 -1.01 30.60
N VAL A 359 -40.15 -1.77 31.00
CA VAL A 359 -40.15 -2.59 32.22
C VAL A 359 -38.78 -2.48 32.89
N GLY A 360 -38.73 -2.25 34.15
CA GLY A 360 -37.50 -2.17 34.95
C GLY A 360 -36.81 -3.54 35.01
N ARG A 361 -35.45 -3.51 34.89
CA ARG A 361 -34.58 -4.70 34.89
C ARG A 361 -33.44 -4.57 35.88
N ARG A 362 -32.99 -5.74 36.42
CA ARG A 362 -31.93 -5.79 37.43
C ARG A 362 -30.52 -5.96 36.85
N GLN A 363 -30.39 -6.45 35.62
CA GLN A 363 -29.07 -6.68 34.99
C GLN A 363 -28.84 -5.73 33.85
N PHE A 364 -27.59 -5.29 33.70
CA PHE A 364 -27.18 -4.44 32.59
C PHE A 364 -26.97 -5.26 31.34
N VAL A 365 -27.41 -4.70 30.22
CA VAL A 365 -26.92 -5.07 28.91
C VAL A 365 -26.43 -3.78 28.27
N GLY A 366 -25.14 -3.70 28.03
CA GLY A 366 -24.52 -2.62 27.28
C GLY A 366 -24.05 -3.14 25.92
N GLY A 367 -24.18 -2.34 24.88
CA GLY A 367 -23.67 -2.61 23.52
C GLY A 367 -22.93 -1.36 23.01
#